data_8229ad1c90bda17a862177d6cfac9bd2
#
_entry.id   8229ad1c90bda17a862177d6cfac9bd2
#
_cell.length_a   1.000
_cell.length_b   1.000
_cell.length_c   1.000
_cell.angle_alpha   90.00
_cell.angle_beta   90.00
_cell.angle_gamma   90.00
#
_symmetry.space_group_name_H-M   'P 1'
#
loop_
_entity.id
_entity.type
_entity.pdbx_description
1 polymer ?
#
loop_
_entity_poly.entity_id
_entity_poly.type
_entity_poly.pdbx_seq_one_letter_code
_entity_poly.pdbx_strand_id
1 'polypeptide(L)'
;KKIVLLLMVSLLCACSANTKKEQTKTNTKDSYCSDESDKSSACGIDESADMSGYQDFKDTKNQFVESDMKEALSVFQKKESAILYFGYPGCPWCVEALPIMNEVAKADKQHILYIQTRDDKKELLYTQDQKKEMISYTKQFMEKDDDGEYQLYVPFVVVVKDGKAVSGHIGTVDGHDAHERSMTDKEKQELKKLYEDMFSAVSK
;
A
#
# COMPACT_ATOMS: atom_id res chain seq x y z
N LYS A 1 -51.79 27.37 34.61
CA LYS A 1 -51.66 28.51 35.52
C LYS A 1 -50.22 28.72 35.89
N LYS A 2 -49.72 29.95 35.56
CA LYS A 2 -48.58 30.73 36.09
C LYS A 2 -47.17 30.17 35.70
N ILE A 3 -46.45 30.68 34.71
CA ILE A 3 -45.77 31.99 34.53
C ILE A 3 -45.00 32.45 35.78
N VAL A 4 -43.68 32.54 35.61
CA VAL A 4 -42.71 33.54 36.06
C VAL A 4 -41.33 33.02 35.63
N LEU A 5 -40.59 33.51 34.71
CA LEU A 5 -39.97 34.79 34.31
C LEU A 5 -38.86 35.29 35.24
N LEU A 6 -37.75 35.64 34.60
CA LEU A 6 -36.63 36.51 35.02
C LEU A 6 -35.48 35.79 35.80
N LEU A 7 -34.21 36.10 35.65
CA LEU A 7 -33.43 37.19 35.00
C LEU A 7 -31.95 36.75 34.96
N MET A 8 -31.27 37.18 33.95
CA MET A 8 -29.87 37.55 33.81
C MET A 8 -29.02 37.64 35.09
N VAL A 9 -27.76 37.25 35.01
CA VAL A 9 -26.61 38.13 35.28
C VAL A 9 -25.34 37.51 34.64
N SER A 10 -24.74 38.30 33.81
CA SER A 10 -23.39 38.16 33.27
C SER A 10 -22.36 38.52 34.37
N LEU A 11 -21.24 37.76 34.41
CA LEU A 11 -19.99 38.34 34.89
C LEU A 11 -18.80 37.66 34.17
N LEU A 12 -18.08 38.51 33.45
CA LEU A 12 -16.77 38.27 32.94
C LEU A 12 -15.77 38.19 34.10
N CYS A 13 -14.88 37.19 34.04
CA CYS A 13 -13.55 37.39 34.66
C CYS A 13 -12.51 36.55 33.84
N ALA A 14 -11.64 37.30 33.21
CA ALA A 14 -10.41 36.82 32.63
C ALA A 14 -9.38 36.64 33.75
N CYS A 15 -8.63 35.55 33.72
CA CYS A 15 -7.21 35.54 34.15
C CYS A 15 -6.52 34.26 33.66
N SER A 16 -5.63 34.49 32.79
CA SER A 16 -4.28 33.97 32.56
C SER A 16 -3.73 32.92 33.55
N ALA A 17 -3.23 31.80 33.00
CA ALA A 17 -1.82 31.38 33.14
C ALA A 17 -1.63 29.91 32.76
N ASN A 18 -0.86 29.72 31.71
CA ASN A 18 0.28 28.81 31.63
C ASN A 18 0.12 27.33 32.07
N THR A 19 -0.01 26.40 31.12
CA THR A 19 0.49 25.03 31.35
C THR A 19 0.81 24.34 30.03
N LYS A 20 2.06 23.97 29.90
CA LYS A 20 2.71 22.90 29.14
C LYS A 20 2.00 22.38 27.84
N LYS A 21 2.67 22.68 26.76
CA LYS A 21 2.53 21.97 25.47
C LYS A 21 2.88 20.49 25.65
N GLU A 22 1.90 19.66 25.61
CA GLU A 22 2.03 18.26 25.24
C GLU A 22 1.89 18.20 23.73
N GLN A 23 3.01 17.95 23.06
CA GLN A 23 3.08 17.78 21.61
C GLN A 23 2.55 16.39 21.26
N THR A 24 1.27 16.28 21.02
CA THR A 24 0.74 15.17 20.23
C THR A 24 1.07 15.47 18.77
N LYS A 25 2.02 14.74 18.23
CA LYS A 25 2.32 14.75 16.80
C LYS A 25 1.18 14.03 16.05
N THR A 26 0.17 14.77 15.66
CA THR A 26 -0.73 14.36 14.59
C THR A 26 -0.03 14.66 13.27
N ASN A 27 0.55 13.65 12.66
CA ASN A 27 0.96 13.70 11.26
C ASN A 27 -0.29 13.65 10.38
N THR A 28 -0.86 14.80 10.13
CA THR A 28 -1.82 14.98 9.03
C THR A 28 -0.99 15.24 7.78
N LYS A 29 -0.81 14.21 6.96
CA LYS A 29 -0.29 14.35 5.60
C LYS A 29 -1.48 14.36 4.65
N ASP A 30 -2.23 15.46 4.64
CA ASP A 30 -3.10 15.83 3.53
C ASP A 30 -2.24 16.58 2.51
N SER A 31 -1.77 15.90 1.48
CA SER A 31 -1.36 16.53 0.23
C SER A 31 -1.20 15.46 -0.85
N TYR A 32 -2.32 15.05 -1.42
CA TYR A 32 -2.32 14.45 -2.74
C TYR A 32 -2.74 15.54 -3.72
N CYS A 33 -1.86 15.82 -4.68
CA CYS A 33 -1.96 16.95 -5.58
C CYS A 33 -3.23 16.91 -6.42
N SER A 34 -4.11 17.89 -6.21
CA SER A 34 -5.12 18.29 -7.16
C SER A 34 -4.82 19.70 -7.61
N ASP A 35 -4.16 19.85 -8.76
CA ASP A 35 -4.25 21.05 -9.59
C ASP A 35 -4.00 20.67 -11.04
N GLU A 36 -5.00 20.95 -11.86
CA GLU A 36 -4.93 20.91 -13.32
C GLU A 36 -3.97 21.99 -13.83
N SER A 37 -2.93 21.58 -14.45
CA SER A 37 -2.15 22.19 -15.54
C SER A 37 -0.65 22.04 -15.29
N ASP A 38 -0.08 20.89 -15.59
CA ASP A 38 1.09 20.85 -16.48
C ASP A 38 1.47 19.37 -16.77
N LYS A 39 1.78 19.09 -18.01
CA LYS A 39 2.30 17.80 -18.44
C LYS A 39 3.71 17.63 -17.87
N SER A 40 3.96 16.46 -17.29
CA SER A 40 5.28 15.98 -16.89
C SER A 40 5.83 16.58 -15.59
N SER A 41 5.31 16.09 -14.47
CA SER A 41 6.11 16.04 -13.25
C SER A 41 5.59 14.85 -12.43
N ALA A 42 6.38 13.79 -12.36
CA ALA A 42 6.26 12.81 -11.30
C ALA A 42 6.27 13.61 -10.00
N CYS A 43 5.17 13.55 -9.25
CA CYS A 43 5.10 14.10 -7.90
C CYS A 43 6.27 13.49 -7.15
N GLY A 44 7.28 14.27 -6.78
CA GLY A 44 8.48 13.80 -6.13
C GLY A 44 8.10 13.21 -4.79
N ILE A 45 7.98 11.90 -4.74
CA ILE A 45 7.92 11.15 -3.50
C ILE A 45 9.36 11.09 -3.02
N ASP A 46 9.72 12.01 -2.13
CA ASP A 46 11.09 12.20 -1.65
C ASP A 46 11.51 11.13 -0.62
N GLU A 47 10.64 10.15 -0.29
CA GLU A 47 10.91 9.20 0.77
C GLU A 47 10.46 7.79 0.39
N SER A 48 11.45 6.90 0.17
CA SER A 48 11.21 5.47 -0.01
C SER A 48 10.63 4.86 1.27
N ALA A 49 9.77 3.85 1.15
CA ALA A 49 9.26 3.09 2.28
C ALA A 49 10.40 2.45 3.09
N ASP A 50 10.20 2.37 4.41
CA ASP A 50 11.12 1.61 5.27
C ASP A 50 10.90 0.11 5.08
N MET A 51 11.75 -0.49 4.27
CA MET A 51 11.75 -1.92 4.00
C MET A 51 12.76 -2.71 4.86
N SER A 52 13.31 -2.09 5.91
CA SER A 52 14.34 -2.70 6.77
C SER A 52 13.89 -3.97 7.50
N GLY A 53 12.58 -4.16 7.67
CA GLY A 53 11.99 -5.38 8.21
C GLY A 53 12.14 -6.61 7.31
N TYR A 54 12.37 -6.43 6.00
CA TYR A 54 12.63 -7.53 5.08
C TYR A 54 14.07 -8.00 5.18
N GLN A 55 14.23 -9.30 5.49
CA GLN A 55 15.55 -9.91 5.61
C GLN A 55 16.37 -9.68 4.34
N ASP A 56 17.62 -9.30 4.51
CA ASP A 56 18.61 -9.10 3.43
C ASP A 56 18.32 -7.99 2.41
N PHE A 57 17.21 -7.28 2.52
CA PHE A 57 16.94 -6.13 1.69
C PHE A 57 17.59 -4.87 2.26
N LYS A 58 18.64 -4.37 1.61
CA LYS A 58 19.50 -3.25 2.11
C LYS A 58 19.34 -1.95 1.33
N ASP A 59 18.47 -1.94 0.31
CA ASP A 59 18.32 -0.79 -0.56
C ASP A 59 17.46 0.30 0.07
N THR A 60 18.11 1.31 0.63
CA THR A 60 17.45 2.48 1.25
C THR A 60 16.90 3.48 0.23
N LYS A 61 17.26 3.33 -1.06
CA LYS A 61 16.72 4.12 -2.18
C LYS A 61 15.85 3.24 -3.08
N ASN A 62 15.01 2.46 -2.43
CA ASN A 62 14.09 1.57 -3.13
C ASN A 62 12.94 2.35 -3.80
N GLN A 63 12.15 1.67 -4.63
CA GLN A 63 11.03 2.27 -5.36
C GLN A 63 9.67 2.05 -4.67
N PHE A 64 9.68 1.51 -3.45
CA PHE A 64 8.45 1.34 -2.69
C PHE A 64 8.07 2.63 -1.97
N VAL A 65 6.78 2.90 -1.96
CA VAL A 65 6.16 4.03 -1.26
C VAL A 65 5.19 3.47 -0.26
N GLU A 66 5.33 3.86 0.99
CA GLU A 66 4.45 3.37 2.04
C GLU A 66 3.00 3.77 1.78
N SER A 67 2.11 2.78 1.88
CA SER A 67 0.69 2.94 1.63
C SER A 67 -0.10 1.97 2.52
N ASP A 68 -1.39 2.16 2.59
CA ASP A 68 -2.29 1.28 3.31
C ASP A 68 -3.43 0.74 2.42
N MET A 69 -4.26 -0.14 2.97
CA MET A 69 -5.38 -0.74 2.24
C MET A 69 -6.41 0.32 1.79
N LYS A 70 -6.59 1.39 2.56
CA LYS A 70 -7.53 2.46 2.21
C LYS A 70 -7.02 3.26 1.01
N GLU A 71 -5.72 3.57 1.00
CA GLU A 71 -5.08 4.26 -0.13
C GLU A 71 -5.09 3.38 -1.37
N ALA A 72 -4.76 2.09 -1.24
CA ALA A 72 -4.85 1.13 -2.34
C ALA A 72 -6.26 1.04 -2.96
N LEU A 73 -7.31 1.03 -2.13
CA LEU A 73 -8.70 1.08 -2.60
C LEU A 73 -9.04 2.40 -3.29
N SER A 74 -8.46 3.52 -2.82
CA SER A 74 -8.69 4.83 -3.41
C SER A 74 -8.19 4.93 -4.85
N VAL A 75 -7.14 4.19 -5.23
CA VAL A 75 -6.64 4.12 -6.61
C VAL A 75 -7.74 3.65 -7.57
N PHE A 76 -8.51 2.63 -7.19
CA PHE A 76 -9.64 2.16 -7.99
C PHE A 76 -10.79 3.15 -8.02
N GLN A 77 -11.16 3.69 -6.85
CA GLN A 77 -12.29 4.61 -6.67
C GLN A 77 -12.08 5.92 -7.45
N LYS A 78 -10.85 6.45 -7.45
CA LYS A 78 -10.48 7.69 -8.13
C LYS A 78 -10.06 7.48 -9.60
N LYS A 79 -10.06 6.22 -10.07
CA LYS A 79 -9.62 5.86 -11.42
C LYS A 79 -8.17 6.23 -11.72
N GLU A 80 -7.31 6.10 -10.74
CA GLU A 80 -5.88 6.34 -10.85
C GLU A 80 -5.16 5.12 -11.44
N SER A 81 -3.88 5.30 -11.79
CA SER A 81 -3.01 4.24 -12.27
C SER A 81 -1.86 4.07 -11.29
N ALA A 82 -1.58 2.82 -10.88
CA ALA A 82 -0.53 2.50 -9.92
C ALA A 82 -0.10 1.03 -10.02
N ILE A 83 1.06 0.71 -9.47
CA ILE A 83 1.47 -0.65 -9.13
C ILE A 83 1.26 -0.80 -7.63
N LEU A 84 0.47 -1.80 -7.22
CA LEU A 84 0.19 -2.12 -5.83
C LEU A 84 0.94 -3.39 -5.45
N TYR A 85 1.62 -3.39 -4.32
CA TYR A 85 2.27 -4.56 -3.74
C TYR A 85 1.73 -4.82 -2.34
N PHE A 86 1.11 -5.97 -2.15
CA PHE A 86 0.64 -6.48 -0.86
C PHE A 86 1.63 -7.52 -0.35
N GLY A 87 2.16 -7.29 0.84
CA GLY A 87 3.15 -8.18 1.45
C GLY A 87 3.38 -7.87 2.91
N TYR A 88 4.29 -8.62 3.55
CA TYR A 88 4.79 -8.30 4.90
C TYR A 88 6.16 -8.94 5.12
N PRO A 89 7.01 -8.41 6.01
CA PRO A 89 8.38 -8.88 6.19
C PRO A 89 8.52 -10.35 6.62
N GLY A 90 7.53 -10.90 7.32
CA GLY A 90 7.55 -12.30 7.78
C GLY A 90 7.11 -13.34 6.75
N CYS A 91 6.87 -12.96 5.49
CA CYS A 91 6.48 -13.84 4.40
C CYS A 91 7.70 -14.26 3.57
N PRO A 92 8.10 -15.55 3.54
CA PRO A 92 9.30 -15.99 2.82
C PRO A 92 9.26 -15.67 1.32
N TRP A 93 8.13 -15.90 0.65
CA TRP A 93 7.96 -15.54 -0.77
C TRP A 93 8.06 -14.04 -1.01
N CYS A 94 7.58 -13.22 -0.06
CA CYS A 94 7.70 -11.76 -0.14
C CYS A 94 9.15 -11.31 -0.07
N VAL A 95 9.96 -11.94 0.81
CA VAL A 95 11.40 -11.66 0.95
C VAL A 95 12.13 -11.91 -0.38
N GLU A 96 11.79 -12.97 -1.08
CA GLU A 96 12.43 -13.31 -2.36
C GLU A 96 11.93 -12.47 -3.54
N ALA A 97 10.65 -12.12 -3.57
CA ALA A 97 10.06 -11.35 -4.66
C ALA A 97 10.48 -9.87 -4.63
N LEU A 98 10.61 -9.30 -3.44
CA LEU A 98 10.80 -7.86 -3.23
C LEU A 98 12.04 -7.27 -3.94
N PRO A 99 13.25 -7.86 -3.87
CA PRO A 99 14.42 -7.30 -4.56
C PRO A 99 14.25 -7.30 -6.08
N ILE A 100 13.56 -8.28 -6.63
CA ILE A 100 13.29 -8.40 -8.08
C ILE A 100 12.31 -7.32 -8.53
N MET A 101 11.22 -7.12 -7.78
CA MET A 101 10.28 -6.01 -8.04
C MET A 101 10.98 -4.65 -8.02
N ASN A 102 11.83 -4.42 -7.02
CA ASN A 102 12.57 -3.18 -6.88
C ASN A 102 13.53 -2.95 -8.06
N GLU A 103 14.21 -3.98 -8.53
CA GLU A 103 15.09 -3.91 -9.69
C GLU A 103 14.33 -3.47 -10.95
N VAL A 104 13.18 -4.09 -11.23
CA VAL A 104 12.35 -3.76 -12.39
C VAL A 104 11.79 -2.33 -12.26
N ALA A 105 11.24 -1.97 -11.11
CA ALA A 105 10.69 -0.64 -10.89
C ALA A 105 11.76 0.46 -11.02
N LYS A 106 12.99 0.20 -10.58
CA LYS A 106 14.13 1.12 -10.78
C LYS A 106 14.47 1.32 -12.25
N ALA A 107 14.51 0.23 -13.02
CA ALA A 107 14.84 0.30 -14.45
C ALA A 107 13.83 1.18 -15.21
N ASP A 108 12.57 1.10 -14.87
CA ASP A 108 11.47 1.82 -15.50
C ASP A 108 11.12 3.16 -14.81
N LYS A 109 11.85 3.52 -13.74
CA LYS A 109 11.60 4.72 -12.92
C LYS A 109 10.16 4.80 -12.41
N GLN A 110 9.60 3.67 -12.03
CA GLN A 110 8.26 3.54 -11.48
C GLN A 110 8.30 3.42 -9.96
N HIS A 111 7.20 3.81 -9.31
CA HIS A 111 6.99 3.58 -7.89
C HIS A 111 5.96 2.48 -7.68
N ILE A 112 6.12 1.76 -6.57
CA ILE A 112 5.23 0.69 -6.15
C ILE A 112 4.62 1.11 -4.82
N LEU A 113 3.30 1.21 -4.73
CA LEU A 113 2.61 1.40 -3.46
C LEU A 113 2.73 0.12 -2.65
N TYR A 114 3.40 0.19 -1.52
CA TYR A 114 3.60 -0.93 -0.61
C TYR A 114 2.51 -0.96 0.45
N ILE A 115 1.70 -2.00 0.45
CA ILE A 115 0.64 -2.23 1.42
C ILE A 115 1.09 -3.37 2.33
N GLN A 116 1.54 -3.03 3.53
CA GLN A 116 1.84 -4.03 4.54
C GLN A 116 0.54 -4.69 5.00
N THR A 117 0.45 -6.01 4.88
CA THR A 117 -0.78 -6.75 5.18
C THR A 117 -0.86 -7.28 6.60
N ARG A 118 0.28 -7.42 7.28
CA ARG A 118 0.38 -7.92 8.66
C ARG A 118 1.46 -7.17 9.42
N ASP A 119 1.23 -7.00 10.71
CA ASP A 119 2.21 -6.47 11.65
C ASP A 119 3.21 -7.55 12.13
N ASP A 120 4.11 -7.18 13.05
CA ASP A 120 5.10 -8.07 13.65
C ASP A 120 4.48 -9.21 14.47
N LYS A 121 3.23 -9.08 14.91
CA LYS A 121 2.46 -10.13 15.60
C LYS A 121 1.67 -10.99 14.63
N LYS A 122 1.81 -10.75 13.33
CA LYS A 122 1.05 -11.39 12.24
C LYS A 122 -0.45 -11.04 12.25
N GLU A 123 -0.87 -9.98 12.94
CA GLU A 123 -2.23 -9.48 12.90
C GLU A 123 -2.48 -8.72 11.59
N LEU A 124 -3.71 -8.82 11.06
CA LEU A 124 -4.06 -8.16 9.81
C LEU A 124 -4.14 -6.64 9.99
N LEU A 125 -3.52 -5.90 9.08
CA LEU A 125 -3.55 -4.44 9.02
C LEU A 125 -4.68 -3.88 8.14
N TYR A 126 -5.66 -4.70 7.81
CA TYR A 126 -6.85 -4.32 7.06
C TYR A 126 -8.11 -5.01 7.62
N THR A 127 -9.27 -4.44 7.34
CA THR A 127 -10.56 -5.01 7.77
C THR A 127 -11.10 -6.02 6.76
N GLN A 128 -12.08 -6.84 7.18
CA GLN A 128 -12.76 -7.77 6.28
C GLN A 128 -13.55 -7.05 5.18
N ASP A 129 -14.09 -5.87 5.45
CA ASP A 129 -14.80 -5.08 4.45
C ASP A 129 -13.84 -4.53 3.39
N GLN A 130 -12.66 -4.04 3.80
CA GLN A 130 -11.60 -3.64 2.88
C GLN A 130 -11.11 -4.82 2.02
N LYS A 131 -10.95 -6.02 2.61
CA LYS A 131 -10.62 -7.24 1.86
C LYS A 131 -11.69 -7.55 0.80
N LYS A 132 -12.97 -7.53 1.18
CA LYS A 132 -14.07 -7.78 0.23
C LYS A 132 -14.10 -6.76 -0.91
N GLU A 133 -13.87 -5.50 -0.59
CA GLU A 133 -13.82 -4.45 -1.61
C GLU A 133 -12.63 -4.66 -2.56
N MET A 134 -11.43 -4.95 -2.04
CA MET A 134 -10.25 -5.26 -2.86
C MET A 134 -10.50 -6.47 -3.78
N ILE A 135 -11.11 -7.54 -3.26
CA ILE A 135 -11.50 -8.72 -4.04
C ILE A 135 -12.44 -8.32 -5.20
N SER A 136 -13.36 -7.38 -4.98
CA SER A 136 -14.29 -6.95 -6.03
C SER A 136 -13.58 -6.36 -7.26
N TYR A 137 -12.41 -5.74 -7.08
CA TYR A 137 -11.59 -5.17 -8.14
C TYR A 137 -10.58 -6.16 -8.74
N THR A 138 -10.12 -7.15 -7.96
CA THR A 138 -8.91 -7.92 -8.29
C THR A 138 -9.11 -9.43 -8.40
N LYS A 139 -10.32 -9.95 -8.18
CA LYS A 139 -10.63 -11.40 -8.10
C LYS A 139 -10.17 -12.22 -9.31
N GLN A 140 -10.07 -11.61 -10.51
CA GLN A 140 -9.59 -12.29 -11.72
C GLN A 140 -8.11 -12.68 -11.66
N PHE A 141 -7.37 -12.13 -10.69
CA PHE A 141 -5.95 -12.40 -10.43
C PHE A 141 -5.72 -13.04 -9.05
N MET A 142 -6.79 -13.41 -8.35
CA MET A 142 -6.71 -13.99 -7.00
C MET A 142 -7.05 -15.47 -7.02
N GLU A 143 -6.50 -16.17 -6.04
CA GLU A 143 -6.77 -17.57 -5.80
C GLU A 143 -7.85 -17.77 -4.74
N LYS A 144 -8.47 -18.92 -4.79
CA LYS A 144 -9.46 -19.36 -3.81
C LYS A 144 -8.83 -20.38 -2.86
N ASP A 145 -9.31 -20.36 -1.62
CA ASP A 145 -9.02 -21.41 -0.66
C ASP A 145 -9.87 -22.68 -0.91
N ASP A 146 -9.69 -23.67 -0.03
CA ASP A 146 -10.39 -24.95 -0.11
C ASP A 146 -11.91 -24.82 0.08
N ASP A 147 -12.38 -23.74 0.71
CA ASP A 147 -13.80 -23.42 0.88
C ASP A 147 -14.38 -22.67 -0.33
N GLY A 148 -13.55 -22.39 -1.33
CA GLY A 148 -13.92 -21.68 -2.55
C GLY A 148 -13.99 -20.17 -2.42
N GLU A 149 -13.48 -19.60 -1.33
CA GLU A 149 -13.46 -18.17 -1.04
C GLU A 149 -12.15 -17.52 -1.50
N TYR A 150 -12.25 -16.34 -2.15
CA TYR A 150 -11.06 -15.61 -2.58
C TYR A 150 -10.23 -15.13 -1.39
N GLN A 151 -8.92 -15.35 -1.46
CA GLN A 151 -7.98 -14.96 -0.43
C GLN A 151 -6.95 -13.95 -0.95
N LEU A 152 -6.57 -13.01 -0.06
CA LEU A 152 -5.44 -12.11 -0.31
C LEU A 152 -4.14 -12.81 0.11
N TYR A 153 -3.72 -13.79 -0.71
CA TYR A 153 -2.41 -14.40 -0.56
C TYR A 153 -1.31 -13.41 -0.93
N VAL A 154 -0.15 -13.54 -0.33
CA VAL A 154 0.99 -12.62 -0.53
C VAL A 154 2.29 -13.39 -0.81
N PRO A 155 3.21 -12.82 -1.60
CA PRO A 155 3.16 -11.51 -2.24
C PRO A 155 2.06 -11.44 -3.31
N PHE A 156 1.32 -10.33 -3.34
CA PHE A 156 0.38 -10.07 -4.41
C PHE A 156 0.70 -8.72 -5.05
N VAL A 157 0.94 -8.72 -6.35
CA VAL A 157 1.23 -7.53 -7.13
C VAL A 157 0.09 -7.29 -8.11
N VAL A 158 -0.43 -6.07 -8.14
CA VAL A 158 -1.52 -5.68 -9.04
C VAL A 158 -1.13 -4.41 -9.78
N VAL A 159 -1.28 -4.45 -11.09
CA VAL A 159 -1.17 -3.25 -11.93
C VAL A 159 -2.56 -2.71 -12.18
N VAL A 160 -2.77 -1.48 -11.76
CA VAL A 160 -4.02 -0.73 -11.95
C VAL A 160 -3.79 0.34 -13.00
N LYS A 161 -4.69 0.41 -13.97
CA LYS A 161 -4.72 1.44 -15.00
C LYS A 161 -6.13 2.04 -15.07
N ASP A 162 -6.22 3.37 -14.91
CA ASP A 162 -7.50 4.10 -14.93
C ASP A 162 -8.56 3.46 -14.00
N GLY A 163 -8.14 3.04 -12.80
CA GLY A 163 -8.98 2.40 -11.80
C GLY A 163 -9.41 0.97 -12.12
N LYS A 164 -8.72 0.27 -13.01
CA LYS A 164 -9.00 -1.12 -13.37
C LYS A 164 -7.75 -1.98 -13.17
N ALA A 165 -7.89 -3.10 -12.48
CA ALA A 165 -6.82 -4.09 -12.43
C ALA A 165 -6.64 -4.70 -13.84
N VAL A 166 -5.47 -4.45 -14.45
CA VAL A 166 -5.15 -4.90 -15.83
C VAL A 166 -4.16 -6.06 -15.83
N SER A 167 -3.42 -6.26 -14.74
CA SER A 167 -2.53 -7.40 -14.52
C SER A 167 -2.42 -7.67 -13.02
N GLY A 168 -2.12 -8.92 -12.64
CA GLY A 168 -1.90 -9.31 -11.25
C GLY A 168 -1.19 -10.64 -11.16
N HIS A 169 -0.39 -10.81 -10.10
CA HIS A 169 0.37 -12.02 -9.84
C HIS A 169 0.48 -12.28 -8.34
N ILE A 170 0.29 -13.54 -7.94
CA ILE A 170 0.45 -14.02 -6.56
C ILE A 170 1.68 -14.93 -6.49
N GLY A 171 2.42 -14.81 -5.39
CA GLY A 171 3.58 -15.67 -5.14
C GLY A 171 4.83 -15.26 -5.91
N THR A 172 5.64 -16.24 -6.22
CA THR A 172 6.87 -16.14 -7.01
C THR A 172 6.66 -16.80 -8.38
N VAL A 173 7.31 -17.91 -8.65
CA VAL A 173 7.12 -18.69 -9.88
C VAL A 173 6.51 -20.04 -9.56
N ASP A 174 5.89 -20.67 -10.57
CA ASP A 174 5.27 -21.99 -10.41
C ASP A 174 6.28 -23.03 -9.91
N GLY A 175 5.87 -23.83 -8.93
CA GLY A 175 6.70 -24.91 -8.36
C GLY A 175 7.81 -24.44 -7.42
N HIS A 176 7.88 -23.17 -7.07
CA HIS A 176 8.76 -22.67 -6.02
C HIS A 176 8.07 -22.64 -4.66
N ASP A 177 8.68 -23.30 -3.69
CA ASP A 177 8.31 -23.22 -2.28
C ASP A 177 9.43 -22.55 -1.47
N ALA A 178 9.18 -21.33 -1.00
CA ALA A 178 10.14 -20.53 -0.25
C ALA A 178 10.39 -21.08 1.18
N HIS A 179 9.62 -22.05 1.65
CA HIS A 179 9.93 -22.79 2.88
C HIS A 179 10.95 -23.90 2.67
N GLU A 180 11.03 -24.43 1.45
CA GLU A 180 11.94 -25.55 1.14
C GLU A 180 13.28 -25.06 0.62
N ARG A 181 13.30 -24.01 -0.20
CA ARG A 181 14.51 -23.50 -0.84
C ARG A 181 14.31 -22.07 -1.36
N SER A 182 15.43 -21.40 -1.60
CA SER A 182 15.42 -20.14 -2.36
C SER A 182 15.25 -20.38 -3.86
N MET A 183 14.75 -19.35 -4.58
CA MET A 183 14.67 -19.36 -6.04
C MET A 183 16.03 -19.53 -6.68
N THR A 184 16.09 -20.38 -7.71
CA THR A 184 17.25 -20.48 -8.63
C THR A 184 17.38 -19.20 -9.46
N ASP A 185 18.55 -18.99 -10.06
CA ASP A 185 18.76 -17.83 -10.94
C ASP A 185 17.81 -17.84 -12.14
N LYS A 186 17.41 -19.01 -12.64
CA LYS A 186 16.43 -19.16 -13.71
C LYS A 186 15.04 -18.66 -13.25
N GLU A 187 14.61 -19.08 -12.07
CA GLU A 187 13.34 -18.67 -11.49
C GLU A 187 13.29 -17.17 -11.19
N LYS A 188 14.39 -16.60 -10.70
CA LYS A 188 14.52 -15.15 -10.53
C LYS A 188 14.40 -14.39 -11.85
N GLN A 189 15.01 -14.90 -12.92
CA GLN A 189 14.88 -14.31 -14.26
C GLN A 189 13.45 -14.43 -14.82
N GLU A 190 12.79 -15.54 -14.56
CA GLU A 190 11.40 -15.75 -14.93
C GLU A 190 10.47 -14.75 -14.21
N LEU A 191 10.61 -14.62 -12.88
CA LEU A 191 9.85 -13.66 -12.10
C LEU A 191 10.15 -12.20 -12.52
N LYS A 192 11.41 -11.90 -12.79
CA LYS A 192 11.81 -10.59 -13.29
C LYS A 192 11.10 -10.25 -14.60
N LYS A 193 11.12 -11.15 -15.57
CA LYS A 193 10.45 -10.96 -16.85
C LYS A 193 8.95 -10.77 -16.67
N LEU A 194 8.31 -11.52 -15.78
CA LEU A 194 6.91 -11.37 -15.46
C LEU A 194 6.62 -9.95 -14.95
N TYR A 195 7.40 -9.41 -14.02
CA TYR A 195 7.23 -8.05 -13.52
C TYR A 195 7.50 -7.00 -14.61
N GLU A 196 8.50 -7.19 -15.47
CA GLU A 196 8.75 -6.30 -16.63
C GLU A 196 7.53 -6.23 -17.53
N ASP A 197 6.95 -7.38 -17.88
CA ASP A 197 5.75 -7.47 -18.72
C ASP A 197 4.54 -6.79 -18.02
N MET A 198 4.35 -7.02 -16.72
CA MET A 198 3.27 -6.42 -15.93
C MET A 198 3.41 -4.89 -15.83
N PHE A 199 4.58 -4.38 -15.44
CA PHE A 199 4.79 -2.97 -15.15
C PHE A 199 4.74 -2.10 -16.41
N SER A 200 5.08 -2.68 -17.57
CA SER A 200 4.95 -2.00 -18.86
C SER A 200 3.53 -1.52 -19.15
N ALA A 201 2.51 -2.08 -18.50
CA ALA A 201 1.12 -1.70 -18.72
C ALA A 201 0.76 -0.33 -18.12
N VAL A 202 1.49 0.14 -17.11
CA VAL A 202 1.29 1.49 -16.52
C VAL A 202 1.89 2.58 -17.42
N SER A 203 3.00 2.27 -18.10
CA SER A 203 3.79 3.24 -18.87
C SER A 203 3.20 3.56 -20.27
N LYS A 204 2.19 2.84 -20.69
CA LYS A 204 1.48 3.01 -21.98
C LYS A 204 0.14 3.69 -21.77
#